data_ff1b6ae53490be5732481c93fd59f516
#
_entry.id   ff1b6ae53490be5732481c93fd59f516
#
_cell.length_a   1.000
_cell.length_b   1.000
_cell.length_c   1.000
_cell.angle_alpha   90.00
_cell.angle_beta   90.00
_cell.angle_gamma   90.00
#
_symmetry.space_group_name_H-M   'P 1'
#
loop_
_entity.id
_entity.type
_entity.pdbx_description
1 polymer ?
#
loop_
_entity_poly.entity_id
_entity_poly.type
_entity_poly.pdbx_seq_one_letter_code
_entity_poly.pdbx_strand_id
1 'polypeptide(L)'
;GSLAGVSAFQIQFSSKEIHTPGDTPGVLVAMNPAALKVHLPELIRGGTIIVNTDSFTKKNLTYAGYETNPIEDGSLDDEYTVFAIEMNKMVTHACDGMDIPAKTVLRTRNLFSLGILYWMYDRPLEPTENWLKTKFAKKPEIAEANKRALNAGFNYGNTAEIFTTRYKVEKATLPSGTYRNINGNYATALGALAVAEKANLKLFYGGYPITPASDILHAMSTWKQFGVKTFQAEDEIAGVASTIGAAFAGNFAVTATSGPGIALKSEALGLATITELPLLIINVQRGGPSTGLPTKTEQSDLLQAMYGRNGEAPIPIIAAATPGDCFLAAYEAGRVALKYMTPVFLLTDGYLANGSEPWRIPDISALPEIETNLVDSIDDESFLPYQRNQETLGRPWAIPGVAGLE
;
A
#
# COMPACT_ATOMS: atom_id res chain seq x y z
N GLY A 1 -7.42 -5.20 -6.73
CA GLY A 1 -8.58 -5.94 -6.23
C GLY A 1 -9.16 -6.92 -7.22
N SER A 2 -10.13 -7.72 -6.77
CA SER A 2 -10.86 -8.68 -7.59
C SER A 2 -12.31 -8.22 -7.74
N LEU A 3 -12.78 -8.10 -8.98
CA LEU A 3 -14.17 -7.80 -9.31
C LEU A 3 -14.69 -8.93 -10.21
N ALA A 4 -15.84 -9.53 -9.87
CA ALA A 4 -16.42 -10.65 -10.62
C ALA A 4 -15.43 -11.81 -10.88
N GLY A 5 -14.54 -12.11 -9.93
CA GLY A 5 -13.50 -13.12 -10.05
C GLY A 5 -12.29 -12.72 -10.92
N VAL A 6 -12.22 -11.47 -11.36
CA VAL A 6 -11.11 -10.92 -12.16
C VAL A 6 -10.17 -10.12 -11.27
N SER A 7 -8.87 -10.41 -11.34
CA SER A 7 -7.82 -9.59 -10.73
C SER A 7 -7.28 -8.61 -11.76
N ALA A 8 -7.13 -7.34 -11.37
CA ALA A 8 -6.55 -6.30 -12.19
C ALA A 8 -5.47 -5.53 -11.43
N PHE A 9 -4.55 -4.97 -12.19
CA PHE A 9 -3.50 -4.08 -11.73
C PHE A 9 -3.36 -2.92 -12.70
N GLN A 10 -3.42 -1.70 -12.20
CA GLN A 10 -3.27 -0.48 -13.00
C GLN A 10 -1.96 0.21 -12.63
N ILE A 11 -1.23 0.67 -13.63
CA ILE A 11 -0.01 1.47 -13.48
C ILE A 11 -0.22 2.80 -14.21
N GLN A 12 0.10 3.87 -13.53
CA GLN A 12 0.33 5.17 -14.13
C GLN A 12 1.78 5.55 -13.91
N PHE A 13 2.47 6.04 -14.93
CA PHE A 13 3.83 6.56 -14.81
C PHE A 13 4.02 7.78 -15.72
N SER A 14 4.82 8.74 -15.26
CA SER A 14 5.03 10.02 -15.91
C SER A 14 6.40 10.57 -15.57
N SER A 15 6.86 11.55 -16.35
CA SER A 15 8.02 12.40 -16.01
C SER A 15 7.68 13.50 -15.01
N LYS A 16 6.39 13.68 -14.69
CA LYS A 16 5.86 14.63 -13.71
C LYS A 16 5.36 13.88 -12.48
N GLU A 17 5.19 14.60 -11.39
CA GLU A 17 4.62 14.06 -10.16
C GLU A 17 3.19 13.56 -10.38
N ILE A 18 2.87 12.41 -9.78
CA ILE A 18 1.58 11.72 -9.90
C ILE A 18 0.96 11.63 -8.51
N HIS A 19 -0.25 12.16 -8.36
CA HIS A 19 -0.99 12.16 -7.10
C HIS A 19 -2.18 11.19 -7.09
N THR A 20 -2.55 10.62 -8.24
CA THR A 20 -3.70 9.72 -8.39
C THR A 20 -3.33 8.50 -9.25
N PRO A 21 -4.08 7.39 -9.15
CA PRO A 21 -3.84 6.21 -10.00
C PRO A 21 -4.17 6.45 -11.48
N GLY A 22 -4.80 7.59 -11.82
CA GLY A 22 -5.40 7.86 -13.13
C GLY A 22 -6.79 7.22 -13.27
N ASP A 23 -7.67 7.90 -14.03
CA ASP A 23 -9.06 7.47 -14.16
C ASP A 23 -9.25 6.52 -15.35
N THR A 24 -8.76 6.90 -16.51
CA THR A 24 -8.94 6.15 -17.76
C THR A 24 -7.60 5.68 -18.31
N PRO A 25 -7.30 4.37 -18.29
CA PRO A 25 -6.09 3.84 -18.90
C PRO A 25 -6.12 3.97 -20.42
N GLY A 26 -4.97 4.21 -21.03
CA GLY A 26 -4.80 4.25 -22.49
C GLY A 26 -4.56 2.87 -23.11
N VAL A 27 -4.15 1.89 -22.30
CA VAL A 27 -3.84 0.53 -22.75
C VAL A 27 -4.44 -0.48 -21.77
N LEU A 28 -5.15 -1.45 -22.30
CA LEU A 28 -5.69 -2.60 -21.55
C LEU A 28 -5.03 -3.90 -22.04
N VAL A 29 -4.43 -4.65 -21.14
CA VAL A 29 -3.98 -6.03 -21.39
C VAL A 29 -4.97 -7.01 -20.80
N ALA A 30 -5.75 -7.67 -21.64
CA ALA A 30 -6.77 -8.63 -21.23
C ALA A 30 -6.30 -10.08 -21.45
N MET A 31 -5.98 -10.78 -20.38
CA MET A 31 -5.49 -12.15 -20.43
C MET A 31 -6.59 -13.20 -20.69
N ASN A 32 -7.87 -12.81 -20.61
CA ASN A 32 -9.02 -13.67 -20.86
C ASN A 32 -10.29 -12.82 -21.11
N PRO A 33 -11.41 -13.42 -21.61
CA PRO A 33 -12.64 -12.69 -21.90
C PRO A 33 -13.26 -11.97 -20.70
N ALA A 34 -13.19 -12.56 -19.50
CA ALA A 34 -13.75 -11.93 -18.30
C ALA A 34 -13.00 -10.65 -17.93
N ALA A 35 -11.67 -10.63 -18.07
CA ALA A 35 -10.86 -9.45 -17.86
C ALA A 35 -11.20 -8.35 -18.87
N LEU A 36 -11.39 -8.71 -20.15
CA LEU A 36 -11.83 -7.76 -21.17
C LEU A 36 -13.18 -7.14 -20.80
N LYS A 37 -14.18 -7.97 -20.48
CA LYS A 37 -15.55 -7.51 -20.18
C LYS A 37 -15.62 -6.57 -18.98
N VAL A 38 -14.85 -6.87 -17.93
CA VAL A 38 -14.85 -6.09 -16.68
C VAL A 38 -14.17 -4.73 -16.86
N HIS A 39 -13.03 -4.68 -17.60
CA HIS A 39 -12.20 -3.49 -17.67
C HIS A 39 -12.31 -2.69 -18.97
N LEU A 40 -13.02 -3.19 -19.98
CA LEU A 40 -13.25 -2.44 -21.20
C LEU A 40 -13.95 -1.08 -20.97
N PRO A 41 -14.96 -0.97 -20.07
CA PRO A 41 -15.61 0.30 -19.80
C PRO A 41 -14.69 1.37 -19.15
N GLU A 42 -13.54 0.95 -18.60
CA GLU A 42 -12.56 1.84 -17.98
C GLU A 42 -11.56 2.39 -19.02
N LEU A 43 -11.45 1.75 -20.19
CA LEU A 43 -10.48 2.13 -21.24
C LEU A 43 -10.95 3.39 -21.98
N ILE A 44 -10.02 4.31 -22.21
CA ILE A 44 -10.33 5.49 -23.05
C ILE A 44 -10.73 5.09 -24.47
N ARG A 45 -11.68 5.78 -25.07
CA ARG A 45 -12.01 5.60 -26.49
C ARG A 45 -10.79 5.91 -27.37
N GLY A 46 -10.58 5.10 -28.39
CA GLY A 46 -9.34 5.12 -29.18
C GLY A 46 -8.15 4.44 -28.50
N GLY A 47 -8.35 3.87 -27.31
CA GLY A 47 -7.32 3.16 -26.56
C GLY A 47 -6.89 1.85 -27.23
N THR A 48 -5.81 1.29 -26.70
CA THR A 48 -5.22 0.04 -27.18
C THR A 48 -5.63 -1.15 -26.33
N ILE A 49 -6.06 -2.22 -26.97
CA ILE A 49 -6.39 -3.50 -26.33
C ILE A 49 -5.39 -4.56 -26.79
N ILE A 50 -4.71 -5.21 -25.86
CA ILE A 50 -3.84 -6.35 -26.11
C ILE A 50 -4.49 -7.58 -25.48
N VAL A 51 -4.84 -8.59 -26.30
CA VAL A 51 -5.54 -9.79 -25.81
C VAL A 51 -4.75 -11.07 -26.06
N ASN A 52 -4.83 -11.98 -25.10
CA ASN A 52 -4.34 -13.35 -25.26
C ASN A 52 -5.43 -14.21 -25.92
N THR A 53 -5.38 -14.38 -27.23
CA THR A 53 -6.40 -15.12 -28.01
C THR A 53 -6.56 -16.58 -27.61
N ASP A 54 -5.49 -17.23 -27.15
CA ASP A 54 -5.53 -18.62 -26.69
C ASP A 54 -6.53 -18.84 -25.54
N SER A 55 -6.91 -17.77 -24.83
CA SER A 55 -7.84 -17.81 -23.72
C SER A 55 -9.29 -17.50 -24.13
N PHE A 56 -9.54 -17.06 -25.38
CA PHE A 56 -10.87 -16.73 -25.89
C PHE A 56 -11.60 -17.95 -26.46
N THR A 57 -11.60 -19.02 -25.69
CA THR A 57 -12.31 -20.26 -26.04
C THR A 57 -13.81 -20.10 -25.82
N LYS A 58 -14.63 -20.87 -26.54
CA LYS A 58 -16.09 -20.88 -26.39
C LYS A 58 -16.53 -21.01 -24.91
N LYS A 59 -15.87 -21.88 -24.15
CA LYS A 59 -16.12 -22.07 -22.71
C LYS A 59 -15.89 -20.78 -21.91
N ASN A 60 -14.75 -20.12 -22.12
CA ASN A 60 -14.39 -18.91 -21.38
C ASN A 60 -15.26 -17.72 -21.80
N LEU A 61 -15.63 -17.61 -23.06
CA LEU A 61 -16.57 -16.62 -23.57
C LEU A 61 -17.95 -16.76 -22.89
N THR A 62 -18.48 -17.98 -22.84
CA THR A 62 -19.74 -18.28 -22.15
C THR A 62 -19.67 -17.93 -20.66
N TYR A 63 -18.58 -18.27 -19.96
CA TYR A 63 -18.40 -17.90 -18.54
C TYR A 63 -18.31 -16.39 -18.32
N ALA A 64 -17.74 -15.65 -19.27
CA ALA A 64 -17.71 -14.19 -19.25
C ALA A 64 -19.04 -13.55 -19.68
N GLY A 65 -20.02 -14.35 -20.14
CA GLY A 65 -21.33 -13.89 -20.60
C GLY A 65 -21.25 -13.17 -21.94
N TYR A 66 -20.37 -13.59 -22.85
CA TYR A 66 -20.36 -13.20 -24.25
C TYR A 66 -21.17 -14.19 -25.10
N GLU A 67 -22.00 -13.69 -26.00
CA GLU A 67 -22.72 -14.49 -26.98
C GLU A 67 -21.85 -14.78 -28.21
N THR A 68 -21.05 -13.80 -28.62
CA THR A 68 -20.09 -13.87 -29.72
C THR A 68 -18.68 -13.62 -29.21
N ASN A 69 -17.67 -13.83 -30.04
CA ASN A 69 -16.29 -13.49 -29.71
C ASN A 69 -16.00 -12.02 -30.07
N PRO A 70 -15.85 -11.11 -29.11
CA PRO A 70 -15.70 -9.68 -29.37
C PRO A 70 -14.42 -9.31 -30.12
N ILE A 71 -13.44 -10.21 -30.20
CA ILE A 71 -12.21 -9.99 -30.99
C ILE A 71 -12.32 -10.49 -32.44
N GLU A 72 -13.44 -11.13 -32.82
CA GLU A 72 -13.70 -11.66 -34.15
C GLU A 72 -14.95 -11.07 -34.79
N ASP A 73 -15.88 -10.51 -33.99
CA ASP A 73 -17.19 -10.02 -34.48
C ASP A 73 -17.17 -8.54 -34.90
N GLY A 74 -16.01 -7.88 -34.83
CA GLY A 74 -15.81 -6.47 -35.22
C GLY A 74 -16.36 -5.44 -34.23
N SER A 75 -16.93 -5.88 -33.11
CA SER A 75 -17.57 -4.97 -32.13
C SER A 75 -16.60 -4.00 -31.45
N LEU A 76 -15.31 -4.26 -31.52
CA LEU A 76 -14.27 -3.41 -30.92
C LEU A 76 -13.54 -2.52 -31.93
N ASP A 77 -13.62 -2.82 -33.23
CA ASP A 77 -12.73 -2.25 -34.25
C ASP A 77 -12.97 -0.76 -34.50
N ASP A 78 -14.19 -0.29 -34.34
CA ASP A 78 -14.54 1.13 -34.54
C ASP A 78 -14.12 2.02 -33.37
N GLU A 79 -13.95 1.45 -32.17
CA GLU A 79 -13.68 2.22 -30.95
C GLU A 79 -12.28 2.02 -30.38
N TYR A 80 -11.58 0.93 -30.74
CA TYR A 80 -10.31 0.56 -30.13
C TYR A 80 -9.31 -0.01 -31.14
N THR A 81 -8.02 0.10 -30.83
CA THR A 81 -6.98 -0.62 -31.55
C THR A 81 -6.72 -1.95 -30.88
N VAL A 82 -7.09 -3.07 -31.53
CA VAL A 82 -7.02 -4.41 -30.95
C VAL A 82 -5.81 -5.17 -31.47
N PHE A 83 -4.98 -5.65 -30.55
CA PHE A 83 -3.85 -6.57 -30.84
C PHE A 83 -4.18 -7.97 -30.28
N ALA A 84 -4.53 -8.87 -31.18
CA ALA A 84 -4.90 -10.25 -30.90
C ALA A 84 -3.66 -11.15 -31.00
N ILE A 85 -3.19 -11.71 -29.87
CA ILE A 85 -1.90 -12.41 -29.80
C ILE A 85 -2.07 -13.81 -29.18
N GLU A 86 -1.56 -14.85 -29.81
CA GLU A 86 -1.48 -16.25 -29.29
C GLU A 86 -0.37 -16.34 -28.22
N MET A 87 -0.55 -15.69 -27.06
CA MET A 87 0.53 -15.55 -26.06
C MET A 87 1.00 -16.91 -25.49
N ASN A 88 0.11 -17.88 -25.32
CA ASN A 88 0.50 -19.20 -24.84
C ASN A 88 1.43 -19.90 -25.83
N LYS A 89 1.14 -19.81 -27.12
CA LYS A 89 1.95 -20.36 -28.19
C LYS A 89 3.32 -19.67 -28.25
N MET A 90 3.33 -18.34 -28.11
CA MET A 90 4.57 -17.56 -28.13
C MET A 90 5.49 -17.91 -26.95
N VAL A 91 4.97 -18.03 -25.72
CA VAL A 91 5.81 -18.41 -24.58
C VAL A 91 6.27 -19.86 -24.63
N THR A 92 5.45 -20.76 -25.20
CA THR A 92 5.84 -22.14 -25.42
C THR A 92 7.05 -22.20 -26.36
N HIS A 93 7.01 -21.47 -27.48
CA HIS A 93 8.12 -21.39 -28.40
C HIS A 93 9.36 -20.73 -27.78
N ALA A 94 9.20 -19.64 -27.02
CA ALA A 94 10.29 -18.98 -26.35
C ALA A 94 11.04 -19.87 -25.34
N CYS A 95 10.33 -20.85 -24.76
CA CYS A 95 10.87 -21.79 -23.77
C CYS A 95 11.24 -23.15 -24.36
N ASP A 96 11.26 -23.30 -25.69
CA ASP A 96 11.65 -24.56 -26.33
C ASP A 96 13.04 -25.01 -25.85
N GLY A 97 13.16 -26.33 -25.61
CA GLY A 97 14.38 -26.97 -25.12
C GLY A 97 14.63 -26.79 -23.61
N MET A 98 13.75 -26.15 -22.87
CA MET A 98 13.84 -26.06 -21.41
C MET A 98 13.17 -27.26 -20.74
N ASP A 99 13.84 -27.87 -19.77
CA ASP A 99 13.28 -28.96 -18.96
C ASP A 99 12.44 -28.39 -17.77
N ILE A 100 11.28 -27.83 -18.12
CA ILE A 100 10.33 -27.28 -17.14
C ILE A 100 8.89 -27.68 -17.49
N PRO A 101 7.99 -27.87 -16.50
CA PRO A 101 6.61 -28.26 -16.76
C PRO A 101 5.87 -27.22 -17.62
N ALA A 102 5.07 -27.69 -18.59
CA ALA A 102 4.28 -26.83 -19.47
C ALA A 102 3.41 -25.80 -18.72
N LYS A 103 2.85 -26.18 -17.55
CA LYS A 103 2.11 -25.26 -16.67
C LYS A 103 2.99 -24.09 -16.17
N THR A 104 4.27 -24.34 -15.96
CA THR A 104 5.24 -23.29 -15.55
C THR A 104 5.54 -22.37 -16.73
N VAL A 105 5.74 -22.92 -17.92
CA VAL A 105 5.90 -22.14 -19.17
C VAL A 105 4.71 -21.19 -19.35
N LEU A 106 3.48 -21.71 -19.29
CA LEU A 106 2.27 -20.91 -19.48
C LEU A 106 2.11 -19.78 -18.44
N ARG A 107 2.72 -19.86 -17.26
CA ARG A 107 2.73 -18.77 -16.28
C ARG A 107 3.61 -17.60 -16.70
N THR A 108 4.58 -17.80 -17.59
CA THR A 108 5.47 -16.74 -18.05
C THR A 108 4.82 -15.75 -19.02
N ARG A 109 3.58 -16.01 -19.48
CA ARG A 109 2.85 -15.11 -20.39
C ARG A 109 2.66 -13.70 -19.85
N ASN A 110 2.64 -13.54 -18.51
CA ASN A 110 2.58 -12.22 -17.89
C ASN A 110 3.86 -11.42 -18.19
N LEU A 111 5.02 -12.07 -18.22
CA LEU A 111 6.29 -11.45 -18.60
C LEU A 111 6.36 -11.19 -20.11
N PHE A 112 5.75 -12.03 -20.93
CA PHE A 112 5.61 -11.77 -22.35
C PHE A 112 4.81 -10.48 -22.61
N SER A 113 3.65 -10.35 -21.95
CA SER A 113 2.83 -9.13 -22.04
C SER A 113 3.60 -7.91 -21.53
N LEU A 114 4.35 -8.05 -20.43
CA LEU A 114 5.21 -6.99 -19.92
C LEU A 114 6.30 -6.59 -20.92
N GLY A 115 6.88 -7.56 -21.64
CA GLY A 115 7.84 -7.31 -22.71
C GLY A 115 7.26 -6.44 -23.82
N ILE A 116 6.04 -6.73 -24.27
CA ILE A 116 5.33 -5.89 -25.25
C ILE A 116 5.15 -4.46 -24.73
N LEU A 117 4.71 -4.31 -23.48
CA LEU A 117 4.54 -3.01 -22.85
C LEU A 117 5.88 -2.26 -22.72
N TYR A 118 6.97 -2.96 -22.43
CA TYR A 118 8.29 -2.33 -22.34
C TYR A 118 8.74 -1.81 -23.74
N TRP A 119 8.48 -2.56 -24.77
CA TRP A 119 8.72 -2.07 -26.14
C TRP A 119 7.83 -0.86 -26.45
N MET A 120 6.52 -0.94 -26.12
CA MET A 120 5.54 0.12 -26.41
C MET A 120 5.87 1.43 -25.69
N TYR A 121 6.38 1.37 -24.46
CA TYR A 121 6.68 2.52 -23.61
C TYR A 121 8.18 2.85 -23.51
N ASP A 122 9.00 2.26 -24.39
CA ASP A 122 10.45 2.48 -24.45
C ASP A 122 11.16 2.27 -23.09
N ARG A 123 10.84 1.14 -22.41
CA ARG A 123 11.41 0.80 -21.12
C ARG A 123 12.54 -0.21 -21.23
N PRO A 124 13.63 -0.08 -20.43
CA PRO A 124 14.73 -1.02 -20.42
C PRO A 124 14.34 -2.36 -19.78
N LEU A 125 14.81 -3.48 -20.33
CA LEU A 125 14.55 -4.83 -19.79
C LEU A 125 15.44 -5.17 -18.60
N GLU A 126 16.64 -4.62 -18.52
CA GLU A 126 17.66 -4.97 -17.55
C GLU A 126 17.20 -4.94 -16.07
N PRO A 127 16.46 -3.92 -15.58
CA PRO A 127 16.01 -3.91 -14.20
C PRO A 127 15.12 -5.11 -13.84
N THR A 128 14.23 -5.50 -14.78
CA THR A 128 13.35 -6.67 -14.59
C THR A 128 14.13 -7.98 -14.68
N GLU A 129 15.09 -8.09 -15.58
CA GLU A 129 15.95 -9.28 -15.66
C GLU A 129 16.77 -9.48 -14.38
N ASN A 130 17.32 -8.40 -13.81
CA ASN A 130 18.05 -8.45 -12.54
C ASN A 130 17.13 -8.84 -11.37
N TRP A 131 15.91 -8.29 -11.34
CA TRP A 131 14.91 -8.68 -10.35
C TRP A 131 14.51 -10.16 -10.47
N LEU A 132 14.32 -10.68 -11.70
CA LEU A 132 14.01 -12.10 -11.92
C LEU A 132 15.11 -13.01 -11.39
N LYS A 133 16.39 -12.69 -11.62
CA LYS A 133 17.54 -13.43 -11.09
C LYS A 133 17.51 -13.49 -9.56
N THR A 134 17.23 -12.35 -8.92
CA THR A 134 17.17 -12.27 -7.45
C THR A 134 15.97 -13.01 -6.89
N LYS A 135 14.78 -12.79 -7.45
CA LYS A 135 13.53 -13.38 -6.97
C LYS A 135 13.53 -14.90 -7.09
N PHE A 136 14.06 -15.42 -8.17
CA PHE A 136 14.12 -16.85 -8.46
C PHE A 136 15.52 -17.45 -8.26
N ALA A 137 16.34 -16.88 -7.39
CA ALA A 137 17.70 -17.37 -7.12
C ALA A 137 17.76 -18.86 -6.75
N LYS A 138 16.71 -19.39 -6.09
CA LYS A 138 16.59 -20.81 -5.74
C LYS A 138 16.03 -21.70 -6.86
N LYS A 139 15.61 -21.11 -7.99
CA LYS A 139 14.99 -21.78 -9.13
C LYS A 139 15.39 -21.09 -10.42
N PRO A 140 16.68 -21.17 -10.81
CA PRO A 140 17.25 -20.42 -11.93
C PRO A 140 16.57 -20.75 -13.27
N GLU A 141 16.05 -21.97 -13.44
CA GLU A 141 15.29 -22.38 -14.61
C GLU A 141 14.00 -21.56 -14.79
N ILE A 142 13.34 -21.20 -13.69
CA ILE A 142 12.15 -20.32 -13.72
C ILE A 142 12.55 -18.88 -14.04
N ALA A 143 13.68 -18.41 -13.48
CA ALA A 143 14.21 -17.09 -13.85
C ALA A 143 14.47 -16.99 -15.34
N GLU A 144 15.13 -18.01 -15.93
CA GLU A 144 15.46 -18.06 -17.35
C GLU A 144 14.20 -18.11 -18.22
N ALA A 145 13.20 -18.95 -17.88
CA ALA A 145 11.94 -19.00 -18.61
C ALA A 145 11.21 -17.66 -18.64
N ASN A 146 11.14 -16.98 -17.50
CA ASN A 146 10.55 -15.64 -17.42
C ASN A 146 11.34 -14.60 -18.21
N LYS A 147 12.66 -14.66 -18.18
CA LYS A 147 13.53 -13.80 -18.99
C LYS A 147 13.30 -14.02 -20.49
N ARG A 148 13.25 -15.28 -20.95
CA ARG A 148 12.97 -15.61 -22.36
C ARG A 148 11.60 -15.08 -22.78
N ALA A 149 10.58 -15.26 -21.97
CA ALA A 149 9.23 -14.74 -22.24
C ALA A 149 9.21 -13.22 -22.32
N LEU A 150 9.89 -12.50 -21.39
CA LEU A 150 10.02 -11.04 -21.41
C LEU A 150 10.67 -10.54 -22.72
N ASN A 151 11.80 -11.14 -23.07
CA ASN A 151 12.53 -10.80 -24.31
C ASN A 151 11.73 -11.14 -25.58
N ALA A 152 11.01 -12.28 -25.58
CA ALA A 152 10.15 -12.65 -26.69
C ALA A 152 9.01 -11.63 -26.88
N GLY A 153 8.39 -11.14 -25.79
CA GLY A 153 7.38 -10.10 -25.88
C GLY A 153 7.92 -8.77 -26.39
N PHE A 154 9.10 -8.36 -25.94
CA PHE A 154 9.77 -7.15 -26.43
C PHE A 154 10.09 -7.27 -27.92
N ASN A 155 10.68 -8.39 -28.35
CA ASN A 155 11.02 -8.64 -29.75
C ASN A 155 9.76 -8.75 -30.62
N TYR A 156 8.68 -9.32 -30.10
CA TYR A 156 7.40 -9.36 -30.80
C TYR A 156 6.89 -7.94 -31.11
N GLY A 157 6.96 -7.04 -30.14
CA GLY A 157 6.64 -5.63 -30.36
C GLY A 157 7.50 -4.98 -31.43
N ASN A 158 8.78 -5.36 -31.51
CA ASN A 158 9.73 -4.81 -32.48
C ASN A 158 9.59 -5.37 -33.90
N THR A 159 9.17 -6.63 -34.03
CA THR A 159 9.09 -7.36 -35.33
C THR A 159 7.68 -7.40 -35.91
N ALA A 160 6.66 -7.34 -35.08
CA ALA A 160 5.28 -7.30 -35.52
C ALA A 160 4.96 -5.88 -36.01
N GLU A 161 4.92 -5.66 -37.31
CA GLU A 161 4.57 -4.37 -37.94
C GLU A 161 3.16 -3.85 -37.60
N ILE A 162 2.43 -4.58 -36.75
CA ILE A 162 1.08 -4.24 -36.29
C ILE A 162 1.06 -3.10 -35.27
N PHE A 163 2.16 -2.90 -34.53
CA PHE A 163 2.26 -1.82 -33.55
C PHE A 163 2.75 -0.53 -34.22
N THR A 164 1.85 0.40 -34.45
CA THR A 164 2.16 1.70 -35.05
C THR A 164 2.53 2.77 -34.03
N THR A 165 2.18 2.55 -32.74
CA THR A 165 2.33 3.56 -31.69
C THR A 165 3.38 3.12 -30.66
N ARG A 166 4.41 3.95 -30.50
CA ARG A 166 5.34 3.88 -29.37
C ARG A 166 5.18 5.14 -28.53
N TYR A 167 5.10 4.95 -27.24
CA TYR A 167 5.04 6.05 -26.27
C TYR A 167 6.43 6.30 -25.70
N LYS A 168 6.83 7.55 -25.61
CA LYS A 168 8.05 7.95 -24.92
C LYS A 168 7.69 8.70 -23.65
N VAL A 169 8.04 8.14 -22.52
CA VAL A 169 7.93 8.81 -21.23
C VAL A 169 9.33 9.20 -20.80
N GLU A 170 9.59 10.50 -20.78
CA GLU A 170 10.90 11.03 -20.39
C GLU A 170 11.22 10.71 -18.93
N LYS A 171 12.51 10.75 -18.59
CA LYS A 171 12.95 10.56 -17.21
C LYS A 171 12.44 11.71 -16.35
N ALA A 172 11.90 11.37 -15.16
CA ALA A 172 11.55 12.37 -14.16
C ALA A 172 12.82 13.04 -13.61
N THR A 173 12.74 14.36 -13.37
CA THR A 173 13.80 15.12 -12.71
C THR A 173 13.62 15.00 -11.21
N LEU A 174 14.27 14.02 -10.61
CA LEU A 174 14.23 13.81 -9.16
C LEU A 174 15.46 14.45 -8.50
N PRO A 175 15.33 14.99 -7.26
CA PRO A 175 16.46 15.45 -6.46
C PRO A 175 17.53 14.35 -6.28
N SER A 176 18.79 14.73 -6.14
CA SER A 176 19.85 13.76 -5.85
C SER A 176 19.62 13.03 -4.53
N GLY A 177 19.90 11.72 -4.48
CA GLY A 177 19.76 10.91 -3.29
C GLY A 177 19.66 9.43 -3.55
N THR A 178 19.50 8.66 -2.48
CA THR A 178 19.24 7.23 -2.55
C THR A 178 17.73 7.01 -2.55
N TYR A 179 17.24 6.24 -3.51
CA TYR A 179 15.80 5.97 -3.68
C TYR A 179 15.49 4.48 -3.54
N ARG A 180 14.30 4.21 -3.07
CA ARG A 180 13.65 2.90 -3.18
C ARG A 180 12.18 3.09 -3.57
N ASN A 181 11.59 2.08 -4.19
CA ASN A 181 10.13 2.04 -4.30
C ASN A 181 9.54 1.69 -2.93
N ILE A 182 8.52 2.45 -2.52
CA ILE A 182 7.85 2.26 -1.24
C ILE A 182 6.33 2.34 -1.44
N ASN A 183 5.59 1.51 -0.72
CA ASN A 183 4.14 1.69 -0.57
C ASN A 183 3.82 2.38 0.75
N GLY A 184 2.62 2.98 0.83
CA GLY A 184 2.25 3.79 1.98
C GLY A 184 2.14 3.02 3.29
N ASN A 185 1.67 1.78 3.29
CA ASN A 185 1.65 0.96 4.51
C ASN A 185 3.05 0.73 5.08
N TYR A 186 4.02 0.43 4.22
CA TYR A 186 5.41 0.23 4.65
C TYR A 186 6.05 1.55 5.08
N ALA A 187 5.76 2.65 4.37
CA ALA A 187 6.21 3.99 4.74
C ALA A 187 5.66 4.43 6.10
N THR A 188 4.36 4.20 6.34
CA THR A 188 3.71 4.45 7.64
C THR A 188 4.38 3.66 8.78
N ALA A 189 4.63 2.37 8.56
CA ALA A 189 5.30 1.54 9.55
C ALA A 189 6.73 2.04 9.86
N LEU A 190 7.50 2.44 8.82
CA LEU A 190 8.83 3.04 9.01
C LEU A 190 8.77 4.38 9.74
N GLY A 191 7.77 5.23 9.44
CA GLY A 191 7.57 6.50 10.14
C GLY A 191 7.32 6.30 11.63
N ALA A 192 6.46 5.34 11.99
CA ALA A 192 6.21 4.98 13.38
C ALA A 192 7.46 4.41 14.08
N LEU A 193 8.26 3.59 13.38
CA LEU A 193 9.54 3.11 13.92
C LEU A 193 10.51 4.26 14.17
N ALA A 194 10.60 5.21 13.24
CA ALA A 194 11.46 6.39 13.39
C ALA A 194 11.07 7.27 14.59
N VAL A 195 9.76 7.37 14.89
CA VAL A 195 9.28 8.04 16.13
C VAL A 195 9.83 7.35 17.37
N ALA A 196 9.69 6.03 17.44
CA ALA A 196 10.15 5.25 18.60
C ALA A 196 11.67 5.39 18.80
N GLU A 197 12.45 5.29 17.73
CA GLU A 197 13.91 5.47 17.75
C GLU A 197 14.31 6.87 18.22
N LYS A 198 13.71 7.91 17.64
CA LYS A 198 14.01 9.31 18.02
C LYS A 198 13.57 9.65 19.44
N ALA A 199 12.46 9.08 19.90
CA ALA A 199 11.95 9.28 21.26
C ALA A 199 12.64 8.38 22.30
N ASN A 200 13.51 7.47 21.88
CA ASN A 200 14.10 6.40 22.73
C ASN A 200 13.04 5.58 23.48
N LEU A 201 11.95 5.23 22.79
CA LEU A 201 10.85 4.43 23.33
C LEU A 201 10.78 3.07 22.65
N LYS A 202 10.16 2.11 23.33
CA LYS A 202 9.78 0.85 22.70
C LYS A 202 8.53 1.04 21.88
N LEU A 203 8.50 0.53 20.64
CA LEU A 203 7.32 0.53 19.79
C LEU A 203 6.44 -0.66 20.10
N PHE A 204 5.19 -0.40 20.44
CA PHE A 204 4.13 -1.42 20.57
C PHE A 204 3.06 -1.20 19.51
N TYR A 205 2.75 -2.26 18.76
CA TYR A 205 1.66 -2.29 17.80
C TYR A 205 0.58 -3.27 18.26
N GLY A 206 -0.61 -2.76 18.52
CA GLY A 206 -1.80 -3.56 18.83
C GLY A 206 -2.82 -3.49 17.71
N GLY A 207 -3.13 -4.62 17.08
CA GLY A 207 -4.06 -4.62 15.95
C GLY A 207 -4.56 -6.01 15.60
N TYR A 208 -5.29 -6.12 14.52
CA TYR A 208 -5.92 -7.32 14.00
C TYR A 208 -5.89 -7.29 12.47
N PRO A 209 -6.10 -8.44 11.78
CA PRO A 209 -6.11 -8.48 10.31
C PRO A 209 -7.28 -7.70 9.73
N ILE A 210 -7.00 -6.66 8.95
CA ILE A 210 -8.02 -5.88 8.22
C ILE A 210 -7.45 -5.30 6.93
N THR A 211 -8.15 -5.48 5.83
CA THR A 211 -7.82 -4.87 4.54
C THR A 211 -8.24 -3.40 4.54
N PRO A 212 -7.36 -2.44 4.10
CA PRO A 212 -6.02 -2.65 3.55
C PRO A 212 -4.86 -2.45 4.54
N ALA A 213 -5.11 -2.37 5.86
CA ALA A 213 -4.12 -2.00 6.88
C ALA A 213 -3.18 -3.14 7.33
N SER A 214 -3.46 -4.40 6.99
CA SER A 214 -2.73 -5.57 7.52
C SER A 214 -1.23 -5.56 7.22
N ASP A 215 -0.80 -4.92 6.13
CA ASP A 215 0.61 -4.89 5.77
C ASP A 215 1.47 -4.07 6.73
N ILE A 216 0.85 -3.14 7.51
CA ILE A 216 1.52 -2.43 8.59
C ILE A 216 1.91 -3.43 9.71
N LEU A 217 0.97 -4.28 10.12
CA LEU A 217 1.25 -5.35 11.09
C LEU A 217 2.32 -6.31 10.57
N HIS A 218 2.21 -6.73 9.31
CA HIS A 218 3.17 -7.64 8.69
C HIS A 218 4.58 -7.05 8.69
N ALA A 219 4.74 -5.77 8.31
CA ALA A 219 6.03 -5.09 8.33
C ALA A 219 6.60 -5.04 9.75
N MET A 220 5.83 -4.53 10.72
CA MET A 220 6.28 -4.35 12.10
C MET A 220 6.63 -5.69 12.79
N SER A 221 5.93 -6.77 12.46
CA SER A 221 6.19 -8.11 13.03
C SER A 221 7.58 -8.67 12.67
N THR A 222 8.19 -8.16 11.60
CA THR A 222 9.53 -8.57 11.17
C THR A 222 10.66 -7.79 11.85
N TRP A 223 10.36 -6.72 12.59
CA TRP A 223 11.34 -5.79 13.16
C TRP A 223 11.65 -6.02 14.65
N LYS A 224 11.64 -7.26 15.08
CA LYS A 224 11.99 -7.66 16.46
C LYS A 224 13.36 -7.18 16.90
N GLN A 225 14.32 -7.10 15.97
CA GLN A 225 15.68 -6.60 16.22
C GLN A 225 15.73 -5.12 16.62
N PHE A 226 14.68 -4.34 16.29
CA PHE A 226 14.52 -2.95 16.73
C PHE A 226 13.62 -2.82 17.97
N GLY A 227 13.39 -3.90 18.70
CA GLY A 227 12.58 -3.90 19.91
C GLY A 227 11.06 -3.74 19.67
N VAL A 228 10.59 -3.83 18.43
CA VAL A 228 9.17 -3.74 18.10
C VAL A 228 8.40 -4.91 18.66
N LYS A 229 7.35 -4.61 19.43
CA LYS A 229 6.40 -5.60 19.97
C LYS A 229 5.10 -5.50 19.19
N THR A 230 4.67 -6.61 18.61
CA THR A 230 3.39 -6.72 17.92
C THR A 230 2.46 -7.64 18.67
N PHE A 231 1.22 -7.21 18.85
CA PHE A 231 0.14 -8.00 19.42
C PHE A 231 -1.01 -8.07 18.42
N GLN A 232 -1.29 -9.28 17.94
CA GLN A 232 -2.45 -9.54 17.10
C GLN A 232 -3.62 -9.93 18.00
N ALA A 233 -4.61 -9.05 18.04
CA ALA A 233 -5.84 -9.23 18.81
C ALA A 233 -6.92 -9.98 18.01
N GLU A 234 -7.99 -10.36 18.67
CA GLU A 234 -9.17 -10.97 18.05
C GLU A 234 -9.89 -9.96 17.14
N ASP A 235 -10.08 -8.73 17.64
CA ASP A 235 -10.87 -7.69 16.97
C ASP A 235 -10.33 -6.28 17.21
N GLU A 236 -11.09 -5.31 16.73
CA GLU A 236 -10.82 -3.87 16.82
C GLU A 236 -10.68 -3.38 18.25
N ILE A 237 -11.59 -3.81 19.13
CA ILE A 237 -11.68 -3.33 20.51
C ILE A 237 -10.51 -3.86 21.31
N ALA A 238 -10.23 -5.16 21.23
CA ALA A 238 -9.09 -5.78 21.89
C ALA A 238 -7.76 -5.19 21.38
N GLY A 239 -7.67 -4.89 20.07
CA GLY A 239 -6.50 -4.25 19.46
C GLY A 239 -6.21 -2.88 20.06
N VAL A 240 -7.20 -1.98 20.12
CA VAL A 240 -7.01 -0.64 20.68
C VAL A 240 -6.85 -0.65 22.20
N ALA A 241 -7.56 -1.51 22.91
CA ALA A 241 -7.42 -1.63 24.37
C ALA A 241 -6.01 -2.06 24.78
N SER A 242 -5.41 -3.04 24.06
CA SER A 242 -4.01 -3.43 24.27
C SER A 242 -3.03 -2.28 24.02
N THR A 243 -3.34 -1.42 23.02
CA THR A 243 -2.54 -0.25 22.66
C THR A 243 -2.60 0.82 23.77
N ILE A 244 -3.79 1.05 24.34
CA ILE A 244 -3.96 1.97 25.49
C ILE A 244 -3.14 1.49 26.69
N GLY A 245 -3.21 0.19 27.02
CA GLY A 245 -2.41 -0.40 28.10
C GLY A 245 -0.90 -0.26 27.85
N ALA A 246 -0.46 -0.42 26.61
CA ALA A 246 0.96 -0.23 26.23
C ALA A 246 1.42 1.23 26.37
N ALA A 247 0.56 2.20 25.99
CA ALA A 247 0.84 3.62 26.20
C ALA A 247 0.87 3.98 27.69
N PHE A 248 -0.05 3.43 28.49
CA PHE A 248 -0.02 3.61 29.93
C PHE A 248 1.28 3.11 30.57
N ALA A 249 1.86 2.03 30.01
CA ALA A 249 3.14 1.46 30.44
C ALA A 249 4.38 2.09 29.77
N GLY A 250 4.27 3.28 29.18
CA GLY A 250 5.40 4.03 28.65
C GLY A 250 5.94 3.59 27.30
N ASN A 251 5.15 2.89 26.47
CA ASN A 251 5.55 2.56 25.11
C ASN A 251 4.98 3.57 24.12
N PHE A 252 5.69 3.83 23.02
CA PHE A 252 5.06 4.45 21.86
C PHE A 252 4.08 3.45 21.23
N ALA A 253 2.80 3.73 21.35
CA ALA A 253 1.74 2.78 21.06
C ALA A 253 1.00 3.14 19.76
N VAL A 254 0.86 2.15 18.87
CA VAL A 254 0.30 2.30 17.53
C VAL A 254 -0.78 1.26 17.27
N THR A 255 -1.87 1.67 16.67
CA THR A 255 -2.91 0.78 16.15
C THR A 255 -3.30 1.18 14.73
N ALA A 256 -3.56 0.21 13.86
CA ALA A 256 -4.06 0.48 12.52
C ALA A 256 -5.39 -0.24 12.29
N THR A 257 -6.23 0.39 11.46
CA THR A 257 -7.54 -0.11 11.09
C THR A 257 -8.03 0.52 9.79
N SER A 258 -9.32 0.38 9.50
CA SER A 258 -10.05 1.04 8.41
C SER A 258 -11.36 1.64 8.97
N GLY A 259 -12.11 2.35 8.16
CA GLY A 259 -13.32 3.07 8.59
C GLY A 259 -14.28 2.32 9.52
N PRO A 260 -14.71 1.07 9.21
CA PRO A 260 -15.56 0.31 10.11
C PRO A 260 -14.91 0.05 11.46
N GLY A 261 -13.60 -0.16 11.50
CA GLY A 261 -12.89 -0.35 12.74
C GLY A 261 -12.73 0.91 13.58
N ILE A 262 -12.66 2.10 12.95
CA ILE A 262 -12.73 3.38 13.69
C ILE A 262 -14.05 3.51 14.42
N ALA A 263 -15.17 3.12 13.79
CA ALA A 263 -16.48 3.13 14.44
C ALA A 263 -16.50 2.25 15.70
N LEU A 264 -15.94 1.05 15.64
CA LEU A 264 -15.85 0.12 16.77
C LEU A 264 -14.87 0.55 17.85
N LYS A 265 -13.86 1.34 17.53
CA LYS A 265 -12.86 1.86 18.47
C LYS A 265 -13.28 3.16 19.17
N SER A 266 -14.42 3.77 18.80
CA SER A 266 -14.81 5.13 19.23
C SER A 266 -14.79 5.33 20.74
N GLU A 267 -15.29 4.37 21.51
CA GLU A 267 -15.29 4.43 22.98
C GLU A 267 -13.86 4.40 23.54
N ALA A 268 -13.03 3.48 23.06
CA ALA A 268 -11.65 3.34 23.51
C ALA A 268 -10.81 4.59 23.15
N LEU A 269 -11.09 5.26 22.03
CA LEU A 269 -10.46 6.53 21.68
C LEU A 269 -10.87 7.65 22.63
N GLY A 270 -12.13 7.66 23.09
CA GLY A 270 -12.60 8.52 24.16
C GLY A 270 -11.85 8.27 25.47
N LEU A 271 -11.65 6.99 25.84
CA LEU A 271 -10.85 6.61 27.01
C LEU A 271 -9.40 7.12 26.89
N ALA A 272 -8.76 6.93 25.75
CA ALA A 272 -7.40 7.42 25.52
C ALA A 272 -7.31 8.95 25.64
N THR A 273 -8.34 9.67 25.19
CA THR A 273 -8.43 11.12 25.27
C THR A 273 -8.59 11.58 26.73
N ILE A 274 -9.51 11.00 27.49
CA ILE A 274 -9.76 11.42 28.88
C ILE A 274 -8.60 11.05 29.82
N THR A 275 -7.87 9.98 29.49
CA THR A 275 -6.67 9.56 30.23
C THR A 275 -5.40 10.23 29.74
N GLU A 276 -5.49 11.05 28.69
CA GLU A 276 -4.38 11.79 28.07
C GLU A 276 -3.17 10.87 27.76
N LEU A 277 -3.42 9.82 26.99
CA LEU A 277 -2.40 8.86 26.58
C LEU A 277 -1.98 9.09 25.11
N PRO A 278 -0.68 9.09 24.81
CA PRO A 278 -0.20 9.24 23.45
C PRO A 278 -0.44 7.96 22.64
N LEU A 279 -1.21 8.06 21.57
CA LEU A 279 -1.52 6.96 20.65
C LEU A 279 -1.44 7.42 19.21
N LEU A 280 -0.82 6.63 18.35
CA LEU A 280 -0.94 6.79 16.91
C LEU A 280 -2.03 5.85 16.39
N ILE A 281 -3.09 6.44 15.83
CA ILE A 281 -4.24 5.71 15.28
C ILE A 281 -4.24 5.87 13.79
N ILE A 282 -3.91 4.81 13.07
CA ILE A 282 -3.82 4.81 11.61
C ILE A 282 -5.16 4.31 11.04
N ASN A 283 -5.83 5.17 10.28
CA ASN A 283 -7.02 4.80 9.52
C ASN A 283 -6.68 4.72 8.03
N VAL A 284 -6.57 3.50 7.53
CA VAL A 284 -6.42 3.24 6.10
C VAL A 284 -7.81 3.12 5.51
N GLN A 285 -8.33 4.24 5.00
CA GLN A 285 -9.71 4.38 4.53
C GLN A 285 -10.02 3.45 3.36
N ARG A 286 -11.26 2.97 3.30
CA ARG A 286 -11.79 2.12 2.24
C ARG A 286 -13.26 2.40 1.99
N GLY A 287 -13.80 1.93 0.85
CA GLY A 287 -15.20 2.10 0.50
C GLY A 287 -16.15 1.58 1.57
N GLY A 288 -17.06 2.44 2.00
CA GLY A 288 -18.12 2.19 2.98
C GLY A 288 -19.49 2.01 2.32
N PRO A 289 -20.59 2.05 3.10
CA PRO A 289 -20.69 2.00 4.56
C PRO A 289 -20.50 0.59 5.14
N SER A 290 -20.42 0.48 6.48
CA SER A 290 -20.21 -0.78 7.24
C SER A 290 -18.92 -1.48 6.79
N THR A 291 -18.92 -2.80 6.65
CA THR A 291 -17.79 -3.57 6.12
C THR A 291 -17.39 -3.09 4.72
N GLY A 292 -18.34 -2.61 3.93
CA GLY A 292 -18.14 -1.94 2.67
C GLY A 292 -17.41 -2.75 1.63
N LEU A 293 -16.55 -2.07 0.89
CA LEU A 293 -15.75 -2.61 -0.20
C LEU A 293 -14.26 -2.58 0.17
N PRO A 294 -13.71 -3.62 0.81
CA PRO A 294 -12.37 -3.60 1.40
C PRO A 294 -11.23 -3.26 0.44
N THR A 295 -11.41 -3.52 -0.85
CA THR A 295 -10.40 -3.28 -1.90
C THR A 295 -10.67 -2.02 -2.74
N LYS A 296 -11.69 -1.25 -2.40
CA LYS A 296 -12.02 0.00 -3.09
C LYS A 296 -11.58 1.20 -2.25
N THR A 297 -10.91 2.14 -2.89
CA THR A 297 -10.46 3.38 -2.27
C THR A 297 -11.63 4.33 -2.05
N GLU A 298 -11.68 4.93 -0.87
CA GLU A 298 -12.59 6.02 -0.52
C GLU A 298 -11.92 6.86 0.58
N GLN A 299 -12.25 8.15 0.65
CA GLN A 299 -11.73 9.11 1.64
C GLN A 299 -12.91 9.81 2.34
N SER A 300 -13.78 9.03 2.99
CA SER A 300 -15.04 9.53 3.60
C SER A 300 -15.02 9.62 5.11
N ASP A 301 -13.90 9.25 5.78
CA ASP A 301 -13.88 9.07 7.24
C ASP A 301 -13.47 10.33 8.03
N LEU A 302 -13.19 11.46 7.38
CA LEU A 302 -12.72 12.67 8.06
C LEU A 302 -13.70 13.15 9.14
N LEU A 303 -14.98 13.25 8.83
CA LEU A 303 -15.98 13.71 9.80
C LEU A 303 -16.21 12.70 10.92
N GLN A 304 -16.09 11.41 10.66
CA GLN A 304 -16.08 10.38 11.69
C GLN A 304 -14.88 10.52 12.62
N ALA A 305 -13.68 10.75 12.06
CA ALA A 305 -12.46 11.00 12.85
C ALA A 305 -12.55 12.28 13.67
N MET A 306 -13.21 13.32 13.17
CA MET A 306 -13.41 14.59 13.90
C MET A 306 -14.48 14.49 14.99
N TYR A 307 -15.64 13.91 14.70
CA TYR A 307 -16.85 14.05 15.52
C TYR A 307 -17.48 12.71 15.94
N GLY A 308 -16.96 11.57 15.50
CA GLY A 308 -17.57 10.25 15.68
C GLY A 308 -17.39 9.64 17.09
N ARG A 309 -17.38 10.45 18.14
CA ARG A 309 -17.26 10.01 19.55
C ARG A 309 -18.29 10.69 20.42
N ASN A 310 -18.61 10.07 21.56
CA ASN A 310 -19.44 10.70 22.56
C ASN A 310 -18.63 11.73 23.37
N GLY A 311 -19.30 12.77 23.85
CA GLY A 311 -18.70 13.85 24.62
C GLY A 311 -17.72 14.71 23.84
N GLU A 312 -16.98 15.56 24.54
CA GLU A 312 -15.90 16.36 23.96
C GLU A 312 -14.60 15.56 23.97
N ALA A 313 -14.22 15.06 22.80
CA ALA A 313 -13.01 14.28 22.64
C ALA A 313 -12.25 14.74 21.36
N PRO A 314 -11.68 15.94 21.37
CA PRO A 314 -10.91 16.46 20.23
C PRO A 314 -9.64 15.65 20.06
N ILE A 315 -9.41 15.16 18.85
CA ILE A 315 -8.22 14.39 18.48
C ILE A 315 -7.61 15.06 17.25
N PRO A 316 -6.31 15.43 17.26
CA PRO A 316 -5.62 15.93 16.07
C PRO A 316 -5.66 14.91 14.93
N ILE A 317 -5.78 15.40 13.69
CA ILE A 317 -5.85 14.58 12.50
C ILE A 317 -4.78 15.06 11.51
N ILE A 318 -3.98 14.12 11.04
CA ILE A 318 -2.98 14.33 9.99
C ILE A 318 -3.36 13.41 8.84
N ALA A 319 -3.28 13.90 7.59
CA ALA A 319 -3.53 13.13 6.40
C ALA A 319 -2.27 13.09 5.52
N ALA A 320 -1.94 11.91 5.00
CA ALA A 320 -0.86 11.75 4.04
C ALA A 320 -1.33 12.07 2.62
N ALA A 321 -0.45 12.65 1.80
CA ALA A 321 -0.73 13.04 0.42
C ALA A 321 -0.28 12.00 -0.61
N THR A 322 0.82 11.29 -0.36
CA THR A 322 1.40 10.27 -1.26
C THR A 322 1.86 9.04 -0.48
N PRO A 323 2.15 7.91 -1.15
CA PRO A 323 2.72 6.75 -0.49
C PRO A 323 4.00 7.04 0.30
N GLY A 324 4.91 7.85 -0.24
CA GLY A 324 6.16 8.24 0.44
C GLY A 324 5.93 9.22 1.58
N ASP A 325 4.95 10.13 1.43
CA ASP A 325 4.57 11.09 2.46
C ASP A 325 3.96 10.41 3.70
N CYS A 326 3.44 9.20 3.56
CA CYS A 326 2.98 8.41 4.71
C CYS A 326 4.07 8.23 5.79
N PHE A 327 5.35 8.27 5.42
CA PHE A 327 6.45 8.23 6.39
C PHE A 327 6.49 9.50 7.25
N LEU A 328 6.50 10.68 6.63
CA LEU A 328 6.56 11.96 7.34
C LEU A 328 5.27 12.23 8.11
N ALA A 329 4.12 11.90 7.52
CA ALA A 329 2.82 12.05 8.18
C ALA A 329 2.70 11.16 9.44
N ALA A 330 3.20 9.92 9.39
CA ALA A 330 3.24 9.03 10.57
C ALA A 330 4.24 9.55 11.62
N TYR A 331 5.39 10.05 11.17
CA TYR A 331 6.38 10.65 12.07
C TYR A 331 5.81 11.86 12.80
N GLU A 332 5.19 12.79 12.07
CA GLU A 332 4.59 14.00 12.66
C GLU A 332 3.42 13.66 13.58
N ALA A 333 2.57 12.70 13.19
CA ALA A 333 1.47 12.25 14.05
C ALA A 333 1.97 11.67 15.38
N GLY A 334 3.03 10.87 15.35
CA GLY A 334 3.67 10.35 16.56
C GLY A 334 4.32 11.44 17.40
N ARG A 335 5.01 12.40 16.76
CA ARG A 335 5.61 13.56 17.45
C ARG A 335 4.58 14.40 18.17
N VAL A 336 3.45 14.69 17.51
CA VAL A 336 2.33 15.43 18.12
C VAL A 336 1.72 14.64 19.28
N ALA A 337 1.50 13.33 19.11
CA ALA A 337 0.94 12.49 20.17
C ALA A 337 1.80 12.52 21.43
N LEU A 338 3.11 12.35 21.30
CA LEU A 338 4.05 12.34 22.43
C LEU A 338 4.20 13.69 23.10
N LYS A 339 4.30 14.77 22.29
CA LYS A 339 4.45 16.13 22.83
C LYS A 339 3.26 16.61 23.63
N TYR A 340 2.05 16.30 23.14
CA TYR A 340 0.81 16.84 23.74
C TYR A 340 0.07 15.80 24.58
N MET A 341 0.59 14.59 24.73
CA MET A 341 -0.04 13.52 25.51
C MET A 341 -1.49 13.27 25.09
N THR A 342 -1.68 13.01 23.79
CA THR A 342 -3.02 12.85 23.20
C THR A 342 -3.00 11.79 22.10
N PRO A 343 -4.09 11.06 21.87
CA PRO A 343 -4.19 10.28 20.64
C PRO A 343 -4.17 11.18 19.42
N VAL A 344 -3.62 10.68 18.30
CA VAL A 344 -3.59 11.37 17.00
C VAL A 344 -4.01 10.42 15.91
N PHE A 345 -4.90 10.87 15.03
CA PHE A 345 -5.25 10.16 13.81
C PHE A 345 -4.25 10.43 12.69
N LEU A 346 -3.85 9.36 12.01
CA LEU A 346 -3.25 9.42 10.69
C LEU A 346 -4.27 8.86 9.68
N LEU A 347 -4.74 9.69 8.75
CA LEU A 347 -5.60 9.27 7.66
C LEU A 347 -4.75 8.94 6.43
N THR A 348 -4.88 7.73 5.96
CA THR A 348 -4.45 7.26 4.65
C THR A 348 -5.64 6.61 3.95
N ASP A 349 -5.44 5.97 2.81
CA ASP A 349 -6.48 5.23 2.10
C ASP A 349 -5.92 4.02 1.37
N GLY A 350 -6.79 3.22 0.76
CA GLY A 350 -6.42 1.99 0.05
C GLY A 350 -5.49 2.22 -1.13
N TYR A 351 -5.54 3.39 -1.78
CA TYR A 351 -4.61 3.75 -2.85
C TYR A 351 -3.22 4.06 -2.28
N LEU A 352 -3.12 4.97 -1.33
CA LEU A 352 -1.84 5.32 -0.69
C LEU A 352 -1.17 4.08 -0.08
N ALA A 353 -1.96 3.27 0.62
CA ALA A 353 -1.50 2.05 1.29
C ALA A 353 -0.80 1.06 0.36
N ASN A 354 -1.38 0.84 -0.82
CA ASN A 354 -0.93 -0.16 -1.79
C ASN A 354 -0.21 0.46 -2.99
N GLY A 355 -0.39 1.75 -3.24
CA GLY A 355 0.32 2.50 -4.28
C GLY A 355 1.81 2.54 -3.98
N SER A 356 2.63 2.56 -5.02
CA SER A 356 4.09 2.56 -4.89
C SER A 356 4.69 3.69 -5.71
N GLU A 357 5.64 4.39 -5.12
CA GLU A 357 6.38 5.47 -5.78
C GLU A 357 7.88 5.42 -5.46
N PRO A 358 8.73 6.05 -6.29
CA PRO A 358 10.12 6.29 -5.93
C PRO A 358 10.20 7.23 -4.73
N TRP A 359 10.67 6.72 -3.61
CA TRP A 359 10.82 7.46 -2.37
C TRP A 359 12.30 7.69 -2.05
N ARG A 360 12.66 8.95 -1.87
CA ARG A 360 14.01 9.31 -1.42
C ARG A 360 14.13 8.97 0.06
N ILE A 361 15.09 8.10 0.40
CA ILE A 361 15.34 7.73 1.79
C ILE A 361 15.76 8.97 2.57
N PRO A 362 15.01 9.38 3.60
CA PRO A 362 15.34 10.58 4.39
C PRO A 362 16.57 10.33 5.27
N ASP A 363 17.27 11.40 5.57
CA ASP A 363 18.23 11.41 6.67
C ASP A 363 17.47 11.52 7.99
N ILE A 364 17.50 10.47 8.80
CA ILE A 364 16.82 10.42 10.10
C ILE A 364 17.38 11.48 11.06
N SER A 365 18.66 11.84 10.94
CA SER A 365 19.26 12.88 11.78
C SER A 365 18.67 14.28 11.53
N ALA A 366 18.14 14.52 10.31
CA ALA A 366 17.50 15.75 9.92
C ALA A 366 16.01 15.85 10.32
N LEU A 367 15.42 14.75 10.83
CA LEU A 367 14.04 14.81 11.32
C LEU A 367 13.97 15.65 12.61
N PRO A 368 12.84 16.36 12.84
CA PRO A 368 12.62 17.09 14.09
C PRO A 368 12.82 16.20 15.31
N GLU A 369 13.42 16.72 16.36
CA GLU A 369 13.58 15.99 17.62
C GLU A 369 12.21 15.74 18.27
N ILE A 370 12.13 14.64 19.03
CA ILE A 370 10.93 14.26 19.77
C ILE A 370 11.24 14.33 21.26
N GLU A 371 10.64 15.30 21.89
CA GLU A 371 10.66 15.42 23.34
C GLU A 371 9.50 14.61 23.92
N THR A 372 9.79 13.79 24.92
CA THR A 372 8.78 13.04 25.66
C THR A 372 8.57 13.71 27.02
N ASN A 373 7.34 13.65 27.51
CA ASN A 373 7.04 14.10 28.87
C ASN A 373 7.24 12.98 29.91
N LEU A 374 8.06 11.97 29.57
CA LEU A 374 8.29 10.80 30.41
C LEU A 374 8.96 11.20 31.73
N VAL A 375 8.45 10.69 32.84
CA VAL A 375 8.96 10.93 34.18
C VAL A 375 9.91 9.80 34.56
N ASP A 376 11.15 10.10 34.82
CA ASP A 376 12.19 9.10 35.15
C ASP A 376 12.29 8.88 36.68
N SER A 377 11.97 9.90 37.49
CA SER A 377 11.97 9.83 38.96
C SER A 377 11.07 10.92 39.54
N ILE A 378 10.60 10.70 40.75
CA ILE A 378 9.84 11.68 41.50
C ILE A 378 10.54 11.93 42.84
N ASP A 379 11.09 13.13 43.00
CA ASP A 379 11.73 13.60 44.23
C ASP A 379 10.85 14.58 45.01
N ASP A 380 9.68 14.95 44.49
CA ASP A 380 8.76 15.95 45.02
C ASP A 380 7.47 15.34 45.48
N GLU A 381 7.18 15.39 46.78
CA GLU A 381 5.90 14.93 47.36
C GLU A 381 4.67 15.67 46.82
N SER A 382 4.87 16.83 46.15
CA SER A 382 3.80 17.62 45.53
C SER A 382 3.50 17.22 44.09
N PHE A 383 4.17 16.20 43.53
CA PHE A 383 3.97 15.73 42.17
C PHE A 383 2.53 15.26 41.94
N LEU A 384 1.91 15.80 40.89
CA LEU A 384 0.58 15.38 40.43
C LEU A 384 0.66 14.86 39.00
N PRO A 385 0.29 13.61 38.72
CA PRO A 385 0.40 12.99 37.39
C PRO A 385 -0.35 13.70 36.27
N TYR A 386 -1.32 14.55 36.61
CA TYR A 386 -2.12 15.34 35.66
C TYR A 386 -1.87 16.85 35.75
N GLN A 387 -0.80 17.26 36.42
CA GLN A 387 -0.39 18.66 36.42
C GLN A 387 0.15 19.04 35.05
N ARG A 388 -0.46 20.05 34.41
CA ARG A 388 -0.15 20.44 33.04
C ARG A 388 1.08 21.31 32.95
N ASN A 389 1.90 21.08 31.93
CA ASN A 389 2.92 22.01 31.50
C ASN A 389 2.27 23.32 31.07
N GLN A 390 2.85 24.49 31.44
CA GLN A 390 2.24 25.79 31.19
C GLN A 390 2.33 26.23 29.71
N GLU A 391 3.25 25.67 28.95
CA GLU A 391 3.46 26.01 27.54
C GLU A 391 2.72 25.05 26.60
N THR A 392 2.89 23.75 26.80
CA THR A 392 2.33 22.72 25.91
C THR A 392 0.94 22.25 26.33
N LEU A 393 0.55 22.53 27.57
CA LEU A 393 -0.64 22.00 28.24
C LEU A 393 -0.67 20.47 28.34
N GLY A 394 0.39 19.78 27.92
CA GLY A 394 0.56 18.34 28.11
C GLY A 394 0.89 18.01 29.57
N ARG A 395 0.45 16.85 30.02
CA ARG A 395 0.79 16.36 31.36
C ARG A 395 2.12 15.61 31.37
N PRO A 396 2.78 15.45 32.53
CA PRO A 396 3.89 14.50 32.65
C PRO A 396 3.42 13.06 32.38
N TRP A 397 4.25 12.28 31.72
CA TRP A 397 3.97 10.87 31.44
C TRP A 397 4.53 9.99 32.57
N ALA A 398 3.77 9.92 33.64
CA ALA A 398 4.06 9.06 34.77
C ALA A 398 3.65 7.62 34.42
N ILE A 399 4.57 6.68 34.54
CA ILE A 399 4.35 5.27 34.25
C ILE A 399 4.48 4.42 35.52
N PRO A 400 3.75 3.30 35.66
CA PRO A 400 3.87 2.40 36.80
C PRO A 400 5.30 1.86 36.95
N GLY A 401 5.79 1.81 38.20
CA GLY A 401 7.11 1.26 38.53
C GLY A 401 8.27 2.24 38.42
N VAL A 402 8.00 3.51 38.16
CA VAL A 402 8.99 4.58 38.37
C VAL A 402 9.10 4.84 39.87
N ALA A 403 10.33 5.10 40.34
CA ALA A 403 10.57 5.39 41.76
C ALA A 403 9.72 6.57 42.25
N GLY A 404 8.91 6.35 43.26
CA GLY A 404 7.91 7.31 43.78
C GLY A 404 6.52 7.20 43.12
N LEU A 405 6.31 6.24 42.21
CA LEU A 405 5.04 5.94 41.55
C LEU A 405 4.65 4.44 41.65
N GLU A 406 5.05 3.78 42.68
CA GLU A 406 4.69 2.37 42.95
C GLU A 406 3.21 2.14 43.18
#